data_43521197198b0968af43fa271930650f
#
_entry.id   43521197198b0968af43fa271930650f
#
_cell.length_a   1.000
_cell.length_b   1.000
_cell.length_c   1.000
_cell.angle_alpha   90.00
_cell.angle_beta   90.00
_cell.angle_gamma   90.00
#
_symmetry.space_group_name_H-M   'P 1'
#
loop_
_entity.id
_entity.type
_entity.pdbx_description
1 polymer ?
#
loop_
_entity_poly.entity_id
_entity_poly.type
_entity_poly.pdbx_seq_one_letter_code
_entity_poly.pdbx_strand_id
1 'polypeptide(L)'
;MNLSDSELMVLEELWKGDCLDENGEITALELSQILNEKYNFSKSSSYTFINRLVEKNAVSRRYPNYKIKPVIKREDLGNNQIQKIIDTVYKGSFVKLFSAFVNNKKITNTELEEMKDIISSIEIKDE
;
A
#
# COMPACT_ATOMS: atom_id res chain seq x y z
N MET A 1 4.84 4.27 -8.40
CA MET A 1 4.92 2.79 -8.31
C MET A 1 3.56 2.18 -8.61
N ASN A 2 3.50 1.33 -9.61
CA ASN A 2 2.27 0.61 -9.94
C ASN A 2 2.36 -0.82 -9.41
N LEU A 3 1.41 -1.18 -8.56
CA LEU A 3 1.28 -2.54 -8.04
C LEU A 3 0.01 -3.19 -8.57
N SER A 4 0.10 -4.46 -8.94
CA SER A 4 -1.08 -5.24 -9.26
C SER A 4 -1.84 -5.59 -7.99
N ASP A 5 -3.09 -6.01 -8.13
CA ASP A 5 -3.89 -6.44 -6.98
C ASP A 5 -3.21 -7.60 -6.24
N SER A 6 -2.64 -8.56 -6.97
CA SER A 6 -1.93 -9.70 -6.37
C SER A 6 -0.68 -9.26 -5.61
N GLU A 7 0.09 -8.32 -6.17
CA GLU A 7 1.26 -7.78 -5.49
C GLU A 7 0.85 -7.04 -4.20
N LEU A 8 -0.24 -6.29 -4.25
CA LEU A 8 -0.76 -5.61 -3.07
C LEU A 8 -1.21 -6.61 -2.00
N MET A 9 -1.84 -7.72 -2.39
CA MET A 9 -2.23 -8.78 -1.46
C MET A 9 -1.01 -9.36 -0.73
N VAL A 10 0.10 -9.54 -1.43
CA VAL A 10 1.35 -10.00 -0.81
C VAL A 10 1.86 -8.97 0.20
N LEU A 11 1.89 -7.69 -0.17
CA LEU A 11 2.29 -6.62 0.76
C LEU A 11 1.37 -6.54 1.98
N GLU A 12 0.07 -6.72 1.79
CA GLU A 12 -0.89 -6.72 2.90
C GLU A 12 -0.51 -7.76 3.96
N GLU A 13 -0.10 -8.96 3.53
CA GLU A 13 0.34 -9.99 4.47
C GLU A 13 1.60 -9.57 5.22
N LEU A 14 2.54 -8.92 4.53
CA LEU A 14 3.77 -8.45 5.16
C LEU A 14 3.50 -7.29 6.12
N TRP A 15 2.61 -6.38 5.77
CA TRP A 15 2.27 -5.23 6.62
C TRP A 15 1.56 -5.64 7.91
N LYS A 16 0.84 -6.76 7.93
CA LYS A 16 0.24 -7.29 9.17
C LYS A 16 1.30 -7.60 10.23
N GLY A 17 2.47 -8.02 9.79
CA GLY A 17 3.64 -8.20 10.66
C GLY A 17 3.68 -9.48 11.47
N ASP A 18 2.56 -10.18 11.62
CA ASP A 18 2.48 -11.38 12.47
C ASP A 18 3.20 -12.60 11.88
N CYS A 19 3.49 -12.60 10.58
CA CYS A 19 4.25 -13.66 9.93
C CYS A 19 5.76 -13.38 9.90
N LEU A 20 6.20 -12.19 10.31
CA LEU A 20 7.59 -11.78 10.25
C LEU A 20 8.35 -12.22 11.50
N ASP A 21 9.64 -12.50 11.34
CA ASP A 21 10.50 -12.84 12.48
C ASP A 21 10.93 -11.57 13.25
N GLU A 22 11.81 -11.74 14.23
CA GLU A 22 12.28 -10.61 15.06
C GLU A 22 13.04 -9.56 14.28
N ASN A 23 13.56 -9.91 13.09
CA ASN A 23 14.27 -8.99 12.20
C ASN A 23 13.33 -8.33 11.19
N GLY A 24 12.02 -8.62 11.26
CA GLY A 24 11.05 -8.12 10.31
C GLY A 24 11.10 -8.83 8.97
N GLU A 25 11.58 -10.07 8.94
CA GLU A 25 11.79 -10.84 7.72
C GLU A 25 10.96 -12.12 7.70
N ILE A 26 10.73 -12.66 6.50
CA ILE A 26 10.15 -13.98 6.28
C ILE A 26 10.80 -14.57 5.04
N THR A 27 10.99 -15.90 5.00
CA THR A 27 11.48 -16.53 3.78
C THR A 27 10.40 -16.52 2.70
N ALA A 28 10.81 -16.45 1.44
CA ALA A 28 9.86 -16.51 0.33
C ALA A 28 9.06 -17.82 0.36
N LEU A 29 9.69 -18.91 0.78
CA LEU A 29 9.01 -20.21 0.89
C LEU A 29 7.88 -20.15 1.92
N GLU A 30 8.15 -19.66 3.12
CA GLU A 30 7.13 -19.55 4.16
C GLU A 30 5.98 -18.64 3.73
N LEU A 31 6.31 -17.51 3.11
CA LEU A 31 5.28 -16.60 2.61
C LEU A 31 4.45 -17.26 1.51
N SER A 32 5.07 -18.02 0.61
CA SER A 32 4.32 -18.73 -0.43
C SER A 32 3.34 -19.74 0.15
N GLN A 33 3.67 -20.37 1.26
CA GLN A 33 2.78 -21.29 1.95
C GLN A 33 1.58 -20.55 2.54
N ILE A 34 1.79 -19.40 3.15
CA ILE A 34 0.72 -18.55 3.68
C ILE A 34 -0.20 -18.09 2.55
N LEU A 35 0.36 -17.63 1.44
CA LEU A 35 -0.41 -17.17 0.30
C LEU A 35 -1.23 -18.30 -0.34
N ASN A 36 -0.70 -19.50 -0.34
CA ASN A 36 -1.44 -20.67 -0.82
C ASN A 36 -2.63 -20.98 0.09
N GLU A 37 -2.43 -20.98 1.40
CA GLU A 37 -3.50 -21.27 2.36
C GLU A 37 -4.61 -20.22 2.32
N LYS A 38 -4.25 -18.94 2.25
CA LYS A 38 -5.23 -17.84 2.33
C LYS A 38 -5.90 -17.53 1.01
N TYR A 39 -5.15 -17.57 -0.08
CA TYR A 39 -5.62 -17.07 -1.38
C TYR A 39 -5.54 -18.11 -2.49
N ASN A 40 -5.08 -19.31 -2.17
CA ASN A 40 -4.89 -20.38 -3.15
C ASN A 40 -3.91 -20.01 -4.28
N PHE A 41 -2.95 -19.15 -3.99
CA PHE A 41 -1.89 -18.82 -4.94
C PHE A 41 -0.92 -20.00 -5.05
N SER A 42 -0.51 -20.34 -6.26
CA SER A 42 0.52 -21.36 -6.46
C SER A 42 1.86 -20.84 -5.97
N LYS A 43 2.77 -21.75 -5.64
CA LYS A 43 4.14 -21.40 -5.25
C LYS A 43 4.82 -20.56 -6.34
N SER A 44 4.67 -20.98 -7.59
CA SER A 44 5.24 -20.29 -8.74
C SER A 44 4.72 -18.86 -8.86
N SER A 45 3.40 -18.66 -8.76
CA SER A 45 2.79 -17.33 -8.80
C SER A 45 3.26 -16.47 -7.64
N SER A 46 3.32 -17.04 -6.43
CA SER A 46 3.79 -16.32 -5.26
C SER A 46 5.21 -15.80 -5.44
N TYR A 47 6.11 -16.63 -5.93
CA TYR A 47 7.49 -16.21 -6.20
C TYR A 47 7.55 -15.12 -7.28
N THR A 48 6.70 -15.21 -8.29
CA THR A 48 6.61 -14.17 -9.33
C THR A 48 6.22 -12.83 -8.72
N PHE A 49 5.20 -12.81 -7.86
CA PHE A 49 4.75 -11.57 -7.20
C PHE A 49 5.82 -11.01 -6.27
N ILE A 50 6.48 -11.88 -5.50
CA ILE A 50 7.56 -11.48 -4.60
C ILE A 50 8.72 -10.86 -5.40
N ASN A 51 9.14 -11.51 -6.50
CA ASN A 51 10.21 -11.01 -7.35
C ASN A 51 9.87 -9.65 -7.95
N ARG A 52 8.64 -9.46 -8.39
CA ARG A 52 8.18 -8.16 -8.92
C ARG A 52 8.22 -7.07 -7.85
N LEU A 53 7.85 -7.40 -6.62
CA LEU A 53 7.93 -6.44 -5.51
C LEU A 53 9.38 -6.07 -5.19
N VAL A 54 10.31 -7.03 -5.29
CA VAL A 54 11.75 -6.75 -5.14
C VAL A 54 12.21 -5.80 -6.24
N GLU A 55 11.85 -6.06 -7.49
CA GLU A 55 12.22 -5.21 -8.63
C GLU A 55 11.67 -3.79 -8.49
N LYS A 56 10.49 -3.65 -7.90
CA LYS A 56 9.84 -2.35 -7.66
C LYS A 56 10.32 -1.66 -6.39
N ASN A 57 11.25 -2.28 -5.66
CA ASN A 57 11.78 -1.77 -4.38
C ASN A 57 10.72 -1.63 -3.29
N ALA A 58 9.63 -2.39 -3.38
CA ALA A 58 8.60 -2.43 -2.36
C ALA A 58 8.98 -3.37 -1.21
N VAL A 59 9.79 -4.39 -1.50
CA VAL A 59 10.38 -5.27 -0.50
C VAL A 59 11.87 -5.40 -0.78
N SER A 60 12.66 -5.67 0.26
CA SER A 60 14.08 -6.00 0.13
C SER A 60 14.27 -7.51 0.19
N ARG A 61 15.34 -7.99 -0.40
CA ARG A 61 15.70 -9.41 -0.46
C ARG A 61 17.10 -9.61 0.11
N ARG A 62 17.26 -10.65 0.90
CA ARG A 62 18.54 -11.01 1.49
C ARG A 62 18.78 -12.52 1.39
N TYR A 63 19.97 -12.90 1.02
CA TYR A 63 20.42 -14.28 1.03
C TYR A 63 21.32 -14.54 2.24
N PRO A 64 21.47 -15.77 2.70
CA PRO A 64 20.83 -16.99 2.19
C PRO A 64 19.36 -17.12 2.55
N ASN A 65 18.70 -18.15 2.01
CA ASN A 65 17.31 -18.54 2.32
C ASN A 65 16.23 -17.61 1.74
N TYR A 66 16.59 -16.65 0.89
CA TYR A 66 15.65 -15.73 0.25
C TYR A 66 14.71 -15.11 1.28
N LYS A 67 15.28 -14.38 2.22
CA LYS A 67 14.52 -13.64 3.21
C LYS A 67 14.08 -12.30 2.64
N ILE A 68 12.83 -11.96 2.88
CA ILE A 68 12.25 -10.71 2.38
C ILE A 68 11.70 -9.88 3.54
N LYS A 69 11.67 -8.59 3.33
CA LYS A 69 11.24 -7.61 4.32
C LYS A 69 10.50 -6.49 3.60
N PRO A 70 9.34 -6.04 4.11
CA PRO A 70 8.68 -4.89 3.50
C PRO A 70 9.52 -3.62 3.69
N VAL A 71 9.65 -2.84 2.63
CA VAL A 71 10.41 -1.59 2.64
C VAL A 71 9.46 -0.40 2.57
N ILE A 72 8.50 -0.45 1.65
CA ILE A 72 7.53 0.64 1.49
C ILE A 72 6.43 0.52 2.54
N LYS A 73 6.03 1.64 3.11
CA LYS A 73 4.91 1.69 4.04
C LYS A 73 3.60 1.90 3.29
N ARG A 74 2.49 1.43 3.87
CA ARG A 74 1.16 1.61 3.28
C ARG A 74 0.86 3.08 2.99
N GLU A 75 1.16 3.96 3.94
CA GLU A 75 0.89 5.39 3.83
C GLU A 75 1.64 6.01 2.66
N ASP A 76 2.90 5.64 2.49
CA ASP A 76 3.75 6.17 1.41
C ASP A 76 3.24 5.70 0.05
N LEU A 77 2.83 4.44 -0.06
CA LEU A 77 2.25 3.93 -1.30
C LEU A 77 0.96 4.67 -1.66
N GLY A 78 0.06 4.82 -0.69
CA GLY A 78 -1.20 5.52 -0.89
C GLY A 78 -0.98 6.96 -1.31
N ASN A 79 -0.10 7.67 -0.63
CA ASN A 79 0.21 9.07 -0.94
C ASN A 79 0.81 9.23 -2.34
N ASN A 80 1.71 8.34 -2.73
CA ASN A 80 2.33 8.38 -4.06
C ASN A 80 1.29 8.18 -5.16
N GLN A 81 0.36 7.27 -4.99
CA GLN A 81 -0.69 7.01 -5.98
C GLN A 81 -1.67 8.17 -6.08
N ILE A 82 -2.09 8.73 -4.96
CA ILE A 82 -2.98 9.90 -4.93
C ILE A 82 -2.29 11.10 -5.58
N GLN A 83 -1.02 11.33 -5.27
CA GLN A 83 -0.28 12.46 -5.86
C GLN A 83 -0.19 12.34 -7.37
N LYS A 84 0.00 11.13 -7.88
CA LYS A 84 0.02 10.90 -9.33
C LYS A 84 -1.32 11.26 -9.97
N ILE A 85 -2.43 10.87 -9.35
CA ILE A 85 -3.77 11.23 -9.83
C ILE A 85 -3.98 12.74 -9.80
N ILE A 86 -3.59 13.39 -8.72
CA ILE A 86 -3.70 14.84 -8.60
C ILE A 86 -2.94 15.52 -9.73
N ASP A 87 -1.71 15.10 -9.98
CA ASP A 87 -0.84 15.74 -10.96
C ASP A 87 -1.32 15.49 -12.40
N THR A 88 -1.78 14.29 -12.70
CA THR A 88 -2.13 13.92 -14.08
C THR A 88 -3.57 14.23 -14.45
N VAL A 89 -4.52 14.02 -13.55
CA VAL A 89 -5.95 14.18 -13.84
C VAL A 89 -6.44 15.57 -13.40
N TYR A 90 -6.00 16.03 -12.25
CA TYR A 90 -6.49 17.28 -11.65
C TYR A 90 -5.48 18.44 -11.72
N LYS A 91 -4.45 18.30 -12.56
CA LYS A 91 -3.48 19.37 -12.88
C LYS A 91 -2.82 19.97 -11.63
N GLY A 92 -2.52 19.14 -10.66
CA GLY A 92 -1.86 19.53 -9.42
C GLY A 92 -2.79 20.07 -8.34
N SER A 93 -4.11 20.09 -8.56
CA SER A 93 -5.05 20.65 -7.59
C SER A 93 -5.70 19.57 -6.73
N PHE A 94 -5.27 19.48 -5.47
CA PHE A 94 -5.92 18.62 -4.48
C PHE A 94 -7.38 19.04 -4.25
N VAL A 95 -7.66 20.33 -4.25
CA VAL A 95 -9.03 20.85 -4.04
C VAL A 95 -9.96 20.35 -5.13
N LYS A 96 -9.50 20.30 -6.39
CA LYS A 96 -10.31 19.78 -7.50
C LYS A 96 -10.59 18.29 -7.34
N LEU A 97 -9.59 17.50 -6.93
CA LEU A 97 -9.77 16.07 -6.64
C LEU A 97 -10.82 15.88 -5.54
N PHE A 98 -10.65 16.60 -4.44
CA PHE A 98 -11.53 16.50 -3.27
C PHE A 98 -12.97 16.87 -3.65
N SER A 99 -13.15 17.98 -4.36
CA SER A 99 -14.46 18.46 -4.79
C SER A 99 -15.16 17.44 -5.70
N ALA A 100 -14.44 16.90 -6.68
CA ALA A 100 -15.00 15.91 -7.59
C ALA A 100 -15.45 14.64 -6.85
N PHE A 101 -14.63 14.18 -5.91
CA PHE A 101 -14.92 12.98 -5.13
C PHE A 101 -16.14 13.18 -4.23
N VAL A 102 -16.20 14.29 -3.51
CA VAL A 102 -17.28 14.57 -2.54
C VAL A 102 -18.61 14.77 -3.26
N ASN A 103 -18.62 15.43 -4.42
CA ASN A 103 -19.85 15.70 -5.17
C ASN A 103 -20.51 14.41 -5.68
N ASN A 104 -19.75 13.33 -5.86
CA ASN A 104 -20.25 12.06 -6.40
C ASN A 104 -20.48 10.99 -5.33
N LYS A 105 -20.21 11.29 -4.06
CA LYS A 105 -20.31 10.33 -2.97
C LYS A 105 -21.26 10.84 -1.90
N LYS A 106 -22.16 9.96 -1.45
CA LYS A 106 -22.99 10.27 -0.28
C LYS A 106 -22.12 10.12 0.98
N ILE A 107 -22.08 11.19 1.76
CA ILE A 107 -21.29 11.25 3.00
C ILE A 107 -22.26 11.24 4.17
N THR A 108 -21.98 10.41 5.17
CA THR A 108 -22.80 10.37 6.40
C THR A 108 -22.44 11.56 7.29
N ASN A 109 -23.33 11.89 8.23
CA ASN A 109 -23.06 12.96 9.20
C ASN A 109 -21.82 12.65 10.03
N THR A 110 -21.60 11.39 10.40
CA THR A 110 -20.42 10.97 11.15
C THR A 110 -19.15 11.21 10.34
N GLU A 111 -19.14 10.79 9.08
CA GLU A 111 -17.99 11.02 8.19
C GLU A 111 -17.72 12.52 8.01
N LEU A 112 -18.75 13.34 7.86
CA LEU A 112 -18.61 14.78 7.70
C LEU A 112 -17.94 15.40 8.94
N GLU A 113 -18.38 15.02 10.14
CA GLU A 113 -17.79 15.52 11.38
C GLU A 113 -16.33 15.10 11.52
N GLU A 114 -16.01 13.85 11.18
CA GLU A 114 -14.62 13.37 11.18
C GLU A 114 -13.75 14.17 10.20
N MET A 115 -14.28 14.45 9.01
CA MET A 115 -13.55 15.26 8.01
C MET A 115 -13.32 16.69 8.51
N LYS A 116 -14.32 17.30 9.15
CA LYS A 116 -14.17 18.63 9.74
C LYS A 116 -13.09 18.66 10.82
N ASP A 117 -13.06 17.64 11.68
CA ASP A 117 -12.06 17.53 12.73
C ASP A 117 -10.65 17.41 12.15
N ILE A 118 -10.48 16.61 11.10
CA ILE A 118 -9.19 16.46 10.42
C ILE A 118 -8.76 17.80 9.82
N ILE A 119 -9.65 18.49 9.12
CA ILE A 119 -9.35 19.77 8.47
C ILE A 119 -8.95 20.82 9.50
N SER A 120 -9.67 20.88 10.63
CA SER A 120 -9.37 21.87 11.67
C SER A 120 -8.06 21.64 12.39
N SER A 121 -7.50 20.40 12.32
CA SER A 121 -6.22 20.06 12.92
C SER A 121 -5.02 20.28 11.99
N ILE A 122 -5.25 20.61 10.73
CA ILE A 122 -4.19 20.80 9.74
C ILE A 122 -3.47 22.13 9.98
N GLU A 123 -2.14 22.08 10.00
CA GLU A 123 -1.33 23.30 10.02
C GLU A 123 -1.35 23.97 8.65
N ILE A 124 -1.62 25.27 8.65
CA ILE A 124 -1.64 26.04 7.43
C ILE A 124 -0.21 26.33 7.01
N LYS A 125 0.11 25.98 5.76
CA LYS A 125 1.39 26.31 5.18
C LYS A 125 1.33 27.71 4.60
N ASP A 126 2.23 28.58 5.04
CA ASP A 126 2.35 29.94 4.49
C ASP A 126 2.86 29.88 3.05
N GLU A 127 2.23 30.64 2.20
CA GLU A 127 2.62 30.74 0.79
C GLU A 127 3.78 31.72 0.60
#